data_d0a1588aec70995d9c238effa6d606c9
#
_entry.id   d0a1588aec70995d9c238effa6d606c9
#
_cell.length_a   1.000
_cell.length_b   1.000
_cell.length_c   1.000
_cell.angle_alpha   90.00
_cell.angle_beta   90.00
_cell.angle_gamma   90.00
#
_symmetry.space_group_name_H-M   'P 1'
#
loop_
_entity.id
_entity.type
_entity.pdbx_description
1 polymer ?
#
loop_
_entity_poly.entity_id
_entity_poly.type
_entity_poly.pdbx_seq_one_letter_code
_entity_poly.pdbx_strand_id
1 'polypeptide(L)'
;MKPLSLLTGLLASLKPEDTSYTGLVKTQDGVHLNYTQSGPLNGPRILFIPGWRQTAAEWKKQVEYFSSAGYRVTTYDMRGHGESEKPDFGYRISRFAADLNDLLNQLDLKHVSIVAHSMGSSISWAWWDQYPEARDRISHFVFVDQSSVLTADPHWTEAQVKQVSALFTPVGVYDLAFNMTDATPPFVRSMFTDSISEADFEWVLAQNRKISDKNAATLVIDHAFRDWRDVLPRIDIPSLVIAGELSVNAAPGIAWVATQIPGGRAYTFTKAEKGSHFMFWENPTRFNSIVEGFITS
;
A
#
# COMPACT_ATOMS: atom_id res chain seq x y z
N MET A 1 -37.22 26.14 -54.13
CA MET A 1 -37.13 25.24 -52.95
C MET A 1 -35.75 24.62 -52.92
N LYS A 2 -34.90 25.05 -51.99
CA LYS A 2 -33.54 24.46 -51.77
C LYS A 2 -33.63 23.53 -50.54
N PRO A 3 -33.04 22.35 -50.55
CA PRO A 3 -33.07 21.45 -49.37
C PRO A 3 -32.10 21.96 -48.28
N LEU A 4 -32.56 21.97 -47.05
CA LEU A 4 -31.78 22.16 -45.83
C LEU A 4 -30.84 20.98 -45.62
N SER A 5 -29.53 21.20 -45.60
CA SER A 5 -28.55 20.21 -45.15
C SER A 5 -28.53 20.16 -43.65
N LEU A 6 -28.85 18.97 -43.07
CA LEU A 6 -28.63 18.67 -41.66
C LEU A 6 -27.14 18.61 -41.37
N LEU A 7 -26.63 19.55 -40.60
CA LEU A 7 -25.32 19.41 -39.92
C LEU A 7 -25.54 18.49 -38.71
N THR A 8 -25.14 17.21 -38.86
CA THR A 8 -24.91 16.34 -37.72
C THR A 8 -23.59 16.74 -37.08
N GLY A 9 -23.70 17.52 -36.01
CA GLY A 9 -22.55 17.86 -35.17
C GLY A 9 -22.04 16.61 -34.44
N LEU A 10 -20.81 16.20 -34.78
CA LEU A 10 -20.02 15.23 -34.01
C LEU A 10 -19.70 15.87 -32.66
N LEU A 11 -20.41 15.49 -31.60
CA LEU A 11 -19.99 15.72 -30.22
C LEU A 11 -18.77 14.82 -29.98
N ALA A 12 -17.57 15.34 -30.23
CA ALA A 12 -16.36 14.77 -29.71
C ALA A 12 -16.47 14.80 -28.18
N SER A 13 -16.56 13.64 -27.54
CA SER A 13 -16.45 13.53 -26.09
C SER A 13 -15.06 14.05 -25.71
N LEU A 14 -15.00 15.25 -25.15
CA LEU A 14 -13.81 15.74 -24.48
C LEU A 14 -13.50 14.74 -23.38
N LYS A 15 -12.38 14.01 -23.50
CA LYS A 15 -11.83 13.25 -22.40
C LYS A 15 -11.64 14.24 -21.25
N PRO A 16 -12.05 13.90 -20.01
CA PRO A 16 -11.72 14.73 -18.86
C PRO A 16 -10.21 15.00 -18.90
N GLU A 17 -9.81 16.26 -18.77
CA GLU A 17 -8.39 16.61 -18.71
C GLU A 17 -7.76 15.80 -17.61
N ASP A 18 -6.81 14.94 -17.97
CA ASP A 18 -6.02 14.12 -17.05
C ASP A 18 -5.08 15.07 -16.30
N THR A 19 -5.56 15.63 -15.21
CA THR A 19 -4.81 16.58 -14.40
C THR A 19 -3.96 15.82 -13.39
N SER A 20 -2.67 15.66 -13.71
CA SER A 20 -1.68 15.24 -12.73
C SER A 20 -1.16 16.46 -11.96
N TYR A 21 -1.16 16.37 -10.63
CA TYR A 21 -0.67 17.42 -9.75
C TYR A 21 0.24 16.82 -8.68
N THR A 22 1.39 17.42 -8.45
CA THR A 22 2.32 17.07 -7.37
C THR A 22 2.39 18.22 -6.38
N GLY A 23 2.37 17.92 -5.09
CA GLY A 23 2.42 18.91 -4.02
C GLY A 23 3.05 18.37 -2.74
N LEU A 24 3.06 19.21 -1.72
CA LEU A 24 3.57 18.89 -0.40
C LEU A 24 2.48 19.03 0.65
N VAL A 25 2.38 18.05 1.54
CA VAL A 25 1.60 18.12 2.78
C VAL A 25 2.58 18.32 3.92
N LYS A 26 2.32 19.32 4.78
CA LYS A 26 3.12 19.55 5.98
C LYS A 26 2.48 18.84 7.16
N THR A 27 3.17 17.85 7.74
CA THR A 27 2.69 17.12 8.91
C THR A 27 2.66 18.00 10.17
N GLN A 28 1.93 17.55 11.20
CA GLN A 28 1.81 18.23 12.48
C GLN A 28 3.17 18.51 13.14
N ASP A 29 4.15 17.62 12.95
CA ASP A 29 5.51 17.77 13.47
C ASP A 29 6.47 18.47 12.47
N GLY A 30 5.92 19.06 11.41
CA GLY A 30 6.63 19.97 10.49
C GLY A 30 7.30 19.32 9.29
N VAL A 31 7.22 18.01 9.12
CA VAL A 31 7.83 17.28 8.00
C VAL A 31 6.97 17.42 6.73
N HIS A 32 7.62 17.60 5.57
CA HIS A 32 6.94 17.72 4.29
C HIS A 32 6.88 16.37 3.57
N LEU A 33 5.66 15.94 3.25
CA LEU A 33 5.38 14.71 2.49
C LEU A 33 5.05 15.07 1.05
N ASN A 34 5.76 14.47 0.11
CA ASN A 34 5.47 14.60 -1.30
C ASN A 34 4.28 13.70 -1.68
N TYR A 35 3.30 14.24 -2.39
CA TYR A 35 2.17 13.49 -2.93
C TYR A 35 1.92 13.82 -4.39
N THR A 36 1.28 12.90 -5.09
CA THR A 36 0.79 13.10 -6.45
C THR A 36 -0.68 12.71 -6.53
N GLN A 37 -1.47 13.52 -7.24
CA GLN A 37 -2.84 13.20 -7.59
C GLN A 37 -2.99 13.16 -9.11
N SER A 38 -3.64 12.12 -9.64
CA SER A 38 -3.86 11.91 -11.08
C SER A 38 -5.32 11.55 -11.35
N GLY A 39 -5.78 11.84 -12.57
CA GLY A 39 -7.15 11.58 -13.01
C GLY A 39 -8.15 12.71 -12.66
N PRO A 40 -9.42 12.54 -13.02
CA PRO A 40 -10.43 13.58 -12.93
C PRO A 40 -10.68 14.04 -11.47
N LEU A 41 -10.82 15.35 -11.26
CA LEU A 41 -10.97 15.96 -9.93
C LEU A 41 -12.17 15.41 -9.15
N ASN A 42 -13.26 15.09 -9.84
CA ASN A 42 -14.51 14.61 -9.24
C ASN A 42 -14.66 13.07 -9.32
N GLY A 43 -13.61 12.34 -9.71
CA GLY A 43 -13.63 10.89 -9.77
C GLY A 43 -13.70 10.26 -8.36
N PRO A 44 -14.17 9.00 -8.26
CA PRO A 44 -14.06 8.24 -7.02
C PRO A 44 -12.61 8.23 -6.53
N ARG A 45 -12.41 8.40 -5.23
CA ARG A 45 -11.08 8.59 -4.66
C ARG A 45 -10.43 7.28 -4.27
N ILE A 46 -9.20 7.08 -4.70
CA ILE A 46 -8.38 5.95 -4.32
C ILE A 46 -7.00 6.44 -3.85
N LEU A 47 -6.51 5.91 -2.73
CA LEU A 47 -5.21 6.22 -2.15
C LEU A 47 -4.37 4.95 -2.09
N PHE A 48 -3.18 4.99 -2.69
CA PHE A 48 -2.21 3.91 -2.61
C PHE A 48 -1.13 4.23 -1.58
N ILE A 49 -0.92 3.30 -0.64
CA ILE A 49 0.10 3.43 0.43
C ILE A 49 1.17 2.36 0.20
N PRO A 50 2.43 2.77 -0.01
CA PRO A 50 3.54 1.83 -0.23
C PRO A 50 3.97 1.11 1.06
N GLY A 51 4.79 0.06 0.91
CA GLY A 51 5.38 -0.70 1.99
C GLY A 51 6.70 -0.13 2.51
N TRP A 52 7.36 -0.90 3.38
CA TRP A 52 8.66 -0.55 3.92
C TRP A 52 9.72 -0.39 2.83
N ARG A 53 10.50 0.70 2.88
CA ARG A 53 11.49 1.12 1.87
C ARG A 53 10.92 1.43 0.48
N GLN A 54 9.62 1.29 0.27
CA GLN A 54 8.98 1.57 -1.01
C GLN A 54 8.69 3.05 -1.21
N THR A 55 8.47 3.43 -2.46
CA THR A 55 8.07 4.78 -2.85
C THR A 55 6.73 4.77 -3.59
N ALA A 56 6.07 5.92 -3.63
CA ALA A 56 4.86 6.14 -4.42
C ALA A 56 5.03 5.74 -5.90
N ALA A 57 6.24 5.87 -6.44
CA ALA A 57 6.54 5.56 -7.84
C ALA A 57 6.34 4.07 -8.18
N GLU A 58 6.39 3.17 -7.20
CA GLU A 58 6.16 1.74 -7.42
C GLU A 58 4.70 1.42 -7.77
N TRP A 59 3.78 2.33 -7.50
CA TRP A 59 2.37 2.23 -7.88
C TRP A 59 2.07 2.74 -9.31
N LYS A 60 3.08 3.07 -10.13
CA LYS A 60 2.90 3.70 -11.45
C LYS A 60 1.90 2.97 -12.36
N LYS A 61 1.90 1.63 -12.36
CA LYS A 61 0.98 0.81 -13.17
C LYS A 61 -0.48 0.91 -12.69
N GLN A 62 -0.68 1.08 -11.40
CA GLN A 62 -2.00 1.29 -10.79
C GLN A 62 -2.47 2.72 -11.01
N VAL A 63 -1.59 3.71 -10.86
CA VAL A 63 -1.90 5.13 -11.13
C VAL A 63 -2.37 5.30 -12.56
N GLU A 64 -1.66 4.75 -13.54
CA GLU A 64 -2.03 4.79 -14.96
C GLU A 64 -3.41 4.16 -15.20
N TYR A 65 -3.64 2.96 -14.66
CA TYR A 65 -4.91 2.25 -14.85
C TYR A 65 -6.08 3.00 -14.23
N PHE A 66 -6.01 3.30 -12.92
CA PHE A 66 -7.15 3.87 -12.20
C PHE A 66 -7.45 5.32 -12.61
N SER A 67 -6.43 6.13 -12.93
CA SER A 67 -6.67 7.48 -13.46
C SER A 67 -7.38 7.43 -14.81
N SER A 68 -6.96 6.52 -15.70
CA SER A 68 -7.61 6.31 -17.00
C SER A 68 -9.02 5.70 -16.88
N ALA A 69 -9.29 4.94 -15.82
CA ALA A 69 -10.61 4.41 -15.48
C ALA A 69 -11.54 5.44 -14.81
N GLY A 70 -11.07 6.68 -14.61
CA GLY A 70 -11.89 7.78 -14.10
C GLY A 70 -11.80 7.99 -12.59
N TYR A 71 -10.88 7.35 -11.89
CA TYR A 71 -10.63 7.59 -10.46
C TYR A 71 -9.73 8.81 -10.24
N ARG A 72 -9.96 9.51 -9.13
CA ARG A 72 -8.99 10.47 -8.58
C ARG A 72 -8.00 9.69 -7.71
N VAL A 73 -6.84 9.37 -8.28
CA VAL A 73 -5.78 8.58 -7.66
C VAL A 73 -4.86 9.48 -6.85
N THR A 74 -4.61 9.14 -5.60
CA THR A 74 -3.60 9.78 -4.75
C THR A 74 -2.53 8.77 -4.41
N THR A 75 -1.25 9.17 -4.52
CA THR A 75 -0.09 8.45 -3.99
C THR A 75 0.77 9.42 -3.19
N TYR A 76 1.52 8.95 -2.22
CA TYR A 76 2.47 9.78 -1.49
C TYR A 76 3.70 8.99 -1.06
N ASP A 77 4.81 9.68 -0.95
CA ASP A 77 6.00 9.15 -0.32
C ASP A 77 5.91 9.37 1.20
N MET A 78 6.08 8.33 1.98
CA MET A 78 6.13 8.42 3.43
C MET A 78 7.36 9.22 3.88
N ARG A 79 7.36 9.77 5.10
CA ARG A 79 8.55 10.42 5.66
C ARG A 79 9.78 9.55 5.49
N GLY A 80 10.88 10.15 5.08
CA GLY A 80 12.13 9.44 4.83
C GLY A 80 12.23 8.72 3.50
N HIS A 81 11.12 8.50 2.79
CA HIS A 81 11.07 7.78 1.52
C HIS A 81 10.95 8.72 0.32
N GLY A 82 11.30 8.21 -0.85
CA GLY A 82 11.08 8.88 -2.13
C GLY A 82 11.52 10.33 -2.17
N GLU A 83 10.60 11.20 -2.54
CA GLU A 83 10.81 12.66 -2.65
C GLU A 83 10.34 13.42 -1.39
N SER A 84 9.81 12.73 -0.37
CA SER A 84 9.47 13.32 0.92
C SER A 84 10.71 13.71 1.71
N GLU A 85 10.52 14.64 2.65
CA GLU A 85 11.56 15.07 3.57
C GLU A 85 12.10 13.90 4.41
N LYS A 86 13.40 13.92 4.71
CA LYS A 86 14.14 12.85 5.38
C LYS A 86 14.63 13.28 6.75
N PRO A 87 13.75 13.48 7.74
CA PRO A 87 14.14 13.84 9.09
C PRO A 87 14.93 12.71 9.78
N ASP A 88 15.65 13.02 10.84
CA ASP A 88 16.34 12.03 11.66
C ASP A 88 15.46 11.39 12.74
N PHE A 89 14.14 11.61 12.71
CA PHE A 89 13.18 11.19 13.73
C PHE A 89 11.86 10.73 13.15
N GLY A 90 11.03 10.04 13.98
CA GLY A 90 9.65 9.70 13.66
C GLY A 90 9.48 8.39 12.92
N TYR A 91 10.50 7.55 12.82
CA TYR A 91 10.45 6.25 12.12
C TYR A 91 9.78 5.18 12.99
N ARG A 92 8.46 5.31 13.16
CA ARG A 92 7.59 4.35 13.85
C ARG A 92 6.20 4.35 13.24
N ILE A 93 5.52 3.22 13.25
CA ILE A 93 4.22 3.03 12.59
C ILE A 93 3.17 4.03 13.10
N SER A 94 3.12 4.28 14.40
CA SER A 94 2.19 5.26 14.97
C SER A 94 2.39 6.70 14.45
N ARG A 95 3.64 7.10 14.12
CA ARG A 95 3.89 8.42 13.50
C ARG A 95 3.51 8.42 12.03
N PHE A 96 3.76 7.33 11.31
CA PHE A 96 3.34 7.18 9.92
C PHE A 96 1.80 7.18 9.80
N ALA A 97 1.09 6.62 10.79
CA ALA A 97 -0.37 6.74 10.87
C ALA A 97 -0.83 8.18 11.08
N ALA A 98 -0.12 8.96 11.90
CA ALA A 98 -0.42 10.38 12.06
C ALA A 98 -0.08 11.18 10.80
N ASP A 99 0.97 10.83 10.05
CA ASP A 99 1.27 11.41 8.74
C ASP A 99 0.15 11.14 7.73
N LEU A 100 -0.39 9.91 7.73
CA LEU A 100 -1.56 9.56 6.92
C LEU A 100 -2.77 10.41 7.31
N ASN A 101 -3.00 10.64 8.61
CA ASN A 101 -4.09 11.51 9.08
C ASN A 101 -3.91 12.95 8.61
N ASP A 102 -2.68 13.49 8.68
CA ASP A 102 -2.36 14.81 8.17
C ASP A 102 -2.61 14.93 6.66
N LEU A 103 -2.23 13.88 5.88
CA LEU A 103 -2.50 13.79 4.44
C LEU A 103 -4.00 13.80 4.13
N LEU A 104 -4.77 12.93 4.81
CA LEU A 104 -6.22 12.81 4.61
C LEU A 104 -6.94 14.13 4.91
N ASN A 105 -6.52 14.83 5.97
CA ASN A 105 -7.11 16.09 6.38
C ASN A 105 -6.77 17.25 5.42
N GLN A 106 -5.48 17.44 5.08
CA GLN A 106 -5.06 18.59 4.28
C GLN A 106 -5.51 18.47 2.82
N LEU A 107 -5.62 17.26 2.29
CA LEU A 107 -6.16 17.02 0.95
C LEU A 107 -7.69 16.86 0.95
N ASP A 108 -8.35 17.00 2.10
CA ASP A 108 -9.79 16.76 2.32
C ASP A 108 -10.28 15.47 1.64
N LEU A 109 -9.52 14.38 1.83
CA LEU A 109 -9.88 13.08 1.30
C LEU A 109 -11.03 12.50 2.14
N LYS A 110 -12.16 12.25 1.50
CA LYS A 110 -13.38 11.67 2.07
C LYS A 110 -13.89 10.57 1.17
N HIS A 111 -14.50 9.54 1.78
CA HIS A 111 -15.00 8.35 1.08
C HIS A 111 -13.92 7.73 0.17
N VAL A 112 -12.69 7.69 0.67
CA VAL A 112 -11.54 7.18 -0.09
C VAL A 112 -11.39 5.67 0.08
N SER A 113 -11.15 4.96 -1.01
CA SER A 113 -10.70 3.57 -0.96
C SER A 113 -9.18 3.54 -0.77
N ILE A 114 -8.70 2.93 0.32
CA ILE A 114 -7.26 2.79 0.60
C ILE A 114 -6.79 1.43 0.11
N VAL A 115 -5.77 1.42 -0.73
CA VAL A 115 -5.02 0.22 -1.14
C VAL A 115 -3.62 0.31 -0.53
N ALA A 116 -3.37 -0.53 0.44
CA ALA A 116 -2.17 -0.47 1.28
C ALA A 116 -1.33 -1.74 1.15
N HIS A 117 -0.09 -1.61 0.71
CA HIS A 117 0.81 -2.73 0.53
C HIS A 117 1.72 -2.92 1.74
N SER A 118 1.85 -4.18 2.20
CA SER A 118 2.84 -4.55 3.22
C SER A 118 2.74 -3.62 4.45
N MET A 119 3.82 -2.97 4.88
CA MET A 119 3.82 -1.99 5.97
C MET A 119 2.73 -0.91 5.85
N GLY A 120 2.32 -0.55 4.62
CA GLY A 120 1.19 0.37 4.39
C GLY A 120 -0.11 -0.12 5.03
N SER A 121 -0.35 -1.45 5.07
CA SER A 121 -1.48 -2.03 5.80
C SER A 121 -1.38 -1.80 7.30
N SER A 122 -0.18 -1.98 7.88
CA SER A 122 0.06 -1.71 9.31
C SER A 122 -0.13 -0.23 9.66
N ILE A 123 0.24 0.68 8.75
CA ILE A 123 -0.02 2.12 8.90
C ILE A 123 -1.53 2.38 8.89
N SER A 124 -2.28 1.72 8.01
CA SER A 124 -3.74 1.84 7.93
C SER A 124 -4.43 1.29 9.18
N TRP A 125 -3.97 0.16 9.72
CA TRP A 125 -4.47 -0.40 10.99
C TRP A 125 -4.18 0.51 12.17
N ALA A 126 -2.96 1.07 12.25
CA ALA A 126 -2.59 2.05 13.26
C ALA A 126 -3.44 3.32 13.17
N TRP A 127 -3.71 3.80 11.95
CA TRP A 127 -4.58 4.95 11.73
C TRP A 127 -6.01 4.65 12.19
N TRP A 128 -6.55 3.49 11.85
CA TRP A 128 -7.88 3.06 12.26
C TRP A 128 -8.04 3.00 13.78
N ASP A 129 -6.99 2.58 14.47
CA ASP A 129 -6.96 2.52 15.94
C ASP A 129 -6.85 3.91 16.58
N GLN A 130 -6.02 4.79 16.03
CA GLN A 130 -5.66 6.09 16.61
C GLN A 130 -6.68 7.20 16.33
N TYR A 131 -7.47 7.10 15.25
CA TYR A 131 -8.36 8.16 14.78
C TYR A 131 -9.82 7.67 14.58
N PRO A 132 -10.48 7.18 15.64
CA PRO A 132 -11.84 6.64 15.53
C PRO A 132 -12.85 7.68 15.03
N GLU A 133 -12.64 8.97 15.31
CA GLU A 133 -13.48 10.07 14.87
C GLU A 133 -13.35 10.42 13.38
N ALA A 134 -12.34 9.89 12.70
CA ALA A 134 -12.07 10.18 11.29
C ALA A 134 -12.37 8.98 10.36
N ARG A 135 -12.90 7.88 10.89
CA ARG A 135 -13.11 6.62 10.15
C ARG A 135 -14.08 6.75 8.98
N ASP A 136 -15.04 7.67 9.06
CA ASP A 136 -16.00 8.01 8.00
C ASP A 136 -15.34 8.53 6.71
N ARG A 137 -14.06 8.92 6.78
CA ARG A 137 -13.27 9.30 5.60
C ARG A 137 -12.98 8.13 4.67
N ILE A 138 -12.99 6.90 5.18
CA ILE A 138 -12.59 5.71 4.43
C ILE A 138 -13.82 4.91 4.04
N SER A 139 -13.94 4.55 2.77
CA SER A 139 -15.03 3.73 2.25
C SER A 139 -14.67 2.25 2.17
N HIS A 140 -13.43 1.93 1.80
CA HIS A 140 -12.94 0.56 1.62
C HIS A 140 -11.48 0.44 2.04
N PHE A 141 -11.11 -0.74 2.55
CA PHE A 141 -9.71 -1.13 2.67
C PHE A 141 -9.37 -2.30 1.73
N VAL A 142 -8.21 -2.19 1.08
CA VAL A 142 -7.56 -3.30 0.40
C VAL A 142 -6.17 -3.47 1.01
N PHE A 143 -5.99 -4.50 1.82
CA PHE A 143 -4.72 -4.84 2.45
C PHE A 143 -3.97 -5.83 1.60
N VAL A 144 -2.79 -5.47 1.13
CA VAL A 144 -2.01 -6.26 0.18
C VAL A 144 -0.79 -6.86 0.88
N ASP A 145 -0.85 -8.14 1.08
CA ASP A 145 0.25 -9.03 1.50
C ASP A 145 0.95 -8.60 2.80
N GLN A 146 0.16 -8.34 3.85
CA GLN A 146 0.66 -8.00 5.19
C GLN A 146 0.10 -8.93 6.25
N SER A 147 0.99 -9.54 7.02
CA SER A 147 0.67 -10.30 8.23
C SER A 147 0.24 -9.38 9.38
N SER A 148 -0.70 -9.83 10.21
CA SER A 148 -1.10 -9.11 11.41
C SER A 148 -0.02 -9.04 12.48
N VAL A 149 0.91 -9.99 12.47
CA VAL A 149 2.10 -10.04 13.35
C VAL A 149 3.27 -10.54 12.53
N LEU A 150 4.35 -9.77 12.46
CA LEU A 150 5.54 -10.15 11.67
C LEU A 150 6.57 -10.95 12.46
N THR A 151 6.66 -10.74 13.78
CA THR A 151 7.65 -11.42 14.62
C THR A 151 6.96 -12.42 15.53
N ALA A 152 7.39 -13.67 15.44
CA ALA A 152 6.87 -14.73 16.30
C ALA A 152 7.19 -14.47 17.78
N ASP A 153 6.21 -14.63 18.66
CA ASP A 153 6.44 -14.67 20.10
C ASP A 153 7.24 -15.95 20.44
N PRO A 154 8.29 -15.87 21.27
CA PRO A 154 9.10 -17.02 21.64
C PRO A 154 8.34 -18.17 22.31
N HIS A 155 7.15 -17.89 22.86
CA HIS A 155 6.30 -18.88 23.53
C HIS A 155 5.24 -19.48 22.61
N TRP A 156 5.15 -19.03 21.33
CA TRP A 156 4.18 -19.60 20.40
C TRP A 156 4.58 -20.98 19.91
N THR A 157 3.59 -21.83 19.75
CA THR A 157 3.72 -23.09 19.01
C THR A 157 3.92 -22.83 17.51
N GLU A 158 4.49 -23.79 16.81
CA GLU A 158 4.61 -23.72 15.34
C GLU A 158 3.26 -23.48 14.64
N ALA A 159 2.17 -24.04 15.19
CA ALA A 159 0.83 -23.82 14.66
C ALA A 159 0.39 -22.36 14.78
N GLN A 160 0.68 -21.69 15.88
CA GLN A 160 0.38 -20.26 16.09
C GLN A 160 1.24 -19.39 15.17
N VAL A 161 2.53 -19.67 15.04
CA VAL A 161 3.43 -18.97 14.11
C VAL A 161 2.91 -19.07 12.67
N LYS A 162 2.54 -20.29 12.25
CA LYS A 162 2.01 -20.57 10.92
C LYS A 162 0.65 -19.90 10.68
N GLN A 163 -0.21 -19.84 11.69
CA GLN A 163 -1.54 -19.24 11.59
C GLN A 163 -1.48 -17.76 11.20
N VAL A 164 -0.56 -16.99 11.76
CA VAL A 164 -0.39 -15.56 11.45
C VAL A 164 0.67 -15.28 10.39
N SER A 165 1.35 -16.31 9.89
CA SER A 165 2.49 -16.18 8.94
C SER A 165 3.56 -15.21 9.46
N ALA A 166 3.98 -15.38 10.72
CA ALA A 166 5.07 -14.59 11.28
C ALA A 166 6.37 -14.85 10.48
N LEU A 167 6.90 -13.79 9.87
CA LEU A 167 8.05 -13.84 8.96
C LEU A 167 9.39 -13.93 9.71
N PHE A 168 9.46 -13.28 10.87
CA PHE A 168 10.71 -13.09 11.59
C PHE A 168 10.72 -13.81 12.95
N THR A 169 11.91 -14.18 13.39
CA THR A 169 12.24 -14.32 14.80
C THR A 169 12.73 -12.97 15.36
N PRO A 170 12.68 -12.74 16.68
CA PRO A 170 13.23 -11.51 17.27
C PRO A 170 14.69 -11.24 16.87
N VAL A 171 15.53 -12.29 16.84
CA VAL A 171 16.93 -12.18 16.40
C VAL A 171 17.00 -11.79 14.92
N GLY A 172 16.20 -12.43 14.06
CA GLY A 172 16.18 -12.13 12.61
C GLY A 172 15.82 -10.68 12.28
N VAL A 173 14.97 -10.02 13.09
CA VAL A 173 14.68 -8.59 12.92
C VAL A 173 15.93 -7.75 13.16
N TYR A 174 16.67 -8.02 14.24
CA TYR A 174 17.90 -7.29 14.55
C TYR A 174 19.02 -7.61 13.55
N ASP A 175 19.14 -8.85 13.10
CA ASP A 175 20.12 -9.23 12.06
C ASP A 175 19.86 -8.46 10.75
N LEU A 176 18.59 -8.37 10.33
CA LEU A 176 18.20 -7.52 9.18
C LEU A 176 18.56 -6.06 9.42
N ALA A 177 18.24 -5.52 10.58
CA ALA A 177 18.45 -4.12 10.91
C ALA A 177 19.95 -3.75 10.98
N PHE A 178 20.80 -4.62 11.53
CA PHE A 178 22.25 -4.40 11.61
C PHE A 178 22.97 -4.56 10.27
N ASN A 179 22.44 -5.42 9.38
CA ASN A 179 23.07 -5.73 8.08
C ASN A 179 22.29 -5.10 6.91
N MET A 180 21.64 -3.98 7.12
CA MET A 180 20.68 -3.38 6.20
C MET A 180 21.22 -3.23 4.76
N THR A 181 22.44 -2.76 4.60
CA THR A 181 23.06 -2.54 3.28
C THR A 181 23.18 -3.84 2.47
N ASP A 182 23.70 -4.89 3.10
CA ASP A 182 23.96 -6.17 2.44
C ASP A 182 22.70 -7.05 2.37
N ALA A 183 21.80 -6.94 3.36
CA ALA A 183 20.58 -7.72 3.42
C ALA A 183 19.48 -7.19 2.47
N THR A 184 19.46 -5.88 2.15
CA THR A 184 18.40 -5.30 1.32
C THR A 184 18.30 -5.91 -0.08
N PRO A 185 19.35 -6.04 -0.90
CA PRO A 185 19.20 -6.56 -2.25
C PRO A 185 18.64 -7.99 -2.31
N PRO A 186 19.16 -8.97 -1.56
CA PRO A 186 18.60 -10.33 -1.57
C PRO A 186 17.19 -10.38 -0.97
N PHE A 187 16.89 -9.57 0.05
CA PHE A 187 15.55 -9.50 0.63
C PHE A 187 14.53 -8.94 -0.36
N VAL A 188 14.85 -7.84 -1.06
CA VAL A 188 13.99 -7.31 -2.13
C VAL A 188 13.84 -8.31 -3.27
N ARG A 189 14.91 -9.02 -3.65
CA ARG A 189 14.83 -10.06 -4.70
C ARG A 189 13.86 -11.18 -4.31
N SER A 190 13.85 -11.61 -3.06
CA SER A 190 12.95 -12.66 -2.57
C SER A 190 11.47 -12.26 -2.57
N MET A 191 11.16 -10.98 -2.71
CA MET A 191 9.79 -10.46 -2.80
C MET A 191 9.15 -10.63 -4.17
N PHE A 192 9.90 -11.01 -5.19
CA PHE A 192 9.46 -11.22 -6.57
C PHE A 192 9.49 -12.69 -6.97
N THR A 193 8.80 -13.02 -8.05
CA THR A 193 9.01 -14.31 -8.72
C THR A 193 10.32 -14.28 -9.51
N ASP A 194 10.80 -15.47 -9.91
CA ASP A 194 11.98 -15.59 -10.78
C ASP A 194 11.78 -14.94 -12.17
N SER A 195 10.55 -14.53 -12.50
CA SER A 195 10.22 -13.92 -13.78
C SER A 195 10.39 -12.41 -13.83
N ILE A 196 10.79 -11.76 -12.72
CA ILE A 196 11.09 -10.33 -12.72
C ILE A 196 12.27 -10.02 -13.66
N SER A 197 12.14 -9.00 -14.51
CA SER A 197 13.27 -8.56 -15.33
C SER A 197 14.34 -7.90 -14.46
N GLU A 198 15.61 -8.04 -14.84
CA GLU A 198 16.69 -7.38 -14.11
C GLU A 198 16.53 -5.85 -14.10
N ALA A 199 16.04 -5.29 -15.20
CA ALA A 199 15.77 -3.85 -15.29
C ALA A 199 14.68 -3.38 -14.30
N ASP A 200 13.59 -4.15 -14.14
CA ASP A 200 12.56 -3.85 -13.15
C ASP A 200 13.07 -4.03 -11.72
N PHE A 201 13.83 -5.09 -11.48
CA PHE A 201 14.43 -5.32 -10.17
C PHE A 201 15.36 -4.19 -9.74
N GLU A 202 16.31 -3.81 -10.60
CA GLU A 202 17.24 -2.70 -10.32
C GLU A 202 16.51 -1.37 -10.13
N TRP A 203 15.45 -1.14 -10.91
CA TRP A 203 14.63 0.05 -10.74
C TRP A 203 13.94 0.07 -9.37
N VAL A 204 13.31 -1.05 -8.94
CA VAL A 204 12.68 -1.14 -7.61
C VAL A 204 13.73 -1.01 -6.51
N LEU A 205 14.87 -1.67 -6.63
CA LEU A 205 15.95 -1.57 -5.66
C LEU A 205 16.47 -0.13 -5.53
N ALA A 206 16.52 0.62 -6.63
CA ALA A 206 16.86 2.04 -6.61
C ALA A 206 15.82 2.89 -5.86
N GLN A 207 14.50 2.57 -5.95
CA GLN A 207 13.48 3.22 -5.13
C GLN A 207 13.69 2.89 -3.65
N ASN A 208 13.96 1.63 -3.31
CA ASN A 208 14.19 1.18 -1.94
C ASN A 208 15.38 1.87 -1.26
N ARG A 209 16.38 2.30 -2.03
CA ARG A 209 17.56 3.03 -1.53
C ARG A 209 17.32 4.54 -1.25
N LYS A 210 16.13 5.06 -1.52
CA LYS A 210 15.79 6.47 -1.25
C LYS A 210 15.57 6.79 0.22
N ILE A 211 15.39 5.79 1.08
CA ILE A 211 15.48 5.93 2.53
C ILE A 211 16.86 5.46 3.00
N SER A 212 17.46 6.15 3.98
CA SER A 212 18.74 5.72 4.56
C SER A 212 18.62 4.39 5.30
N ASP A 213 19.69 3.58 5.29
CA ASP A 213 19.71 2.28 5.98
C ASP A 213 19.45 2.43 7.48
N LYS A 214 19.99 3.48 8.13
CA LYS A 214 19.74 3.82 9.54
C LYS A 214 18.23 3.98 9.81
N ASN A 215 17.55 4.77 9.00
CA ASN A 215 16.13 5.07 9.19
C ASN A 215 15.26 3.87 8.83
N ALA A 216 15.64 3.11 7.81
CA ALA A 216 14.97 1.86 7.43
C ALA A 216 15.10 0.80 8.52
N ALA A 217 16.27 0.68 9.16
CA ALA A 217 16.52 -0.20 10.29
C ALA A 217 15.65 0.17 11.51
N THR A 218 15.62 1.45 11.86
CA THR A 218 14.77 1.94 12.97
C THR A 218 13.30 1.62 12.69
N LEU A 219 12.83 1.85 11.47
CA LEU A 219 11.44 1.63 11.08
C LEU A 219 11.06 0.14 11.06
N VAL A 220 11.94 -0.75 10.54
CA VAL A 220 11.63 -2.18 10.50
C VAL A 220 11.57 -2.78 11.90
N ILE A 221 12.40 -2.32 12.83
CA ILE A 221 12.32 -2.77 14.23
C ILE A 221 10.96 -2.39 14.82
N ASP A 222 10.54 -1.13 14.70
CA ASP A 222 9.21 -0.73 15.22
C ASP A 222 8.08 -1.50 14.54
N HIS A 223 8.12 -1.64 13.21
CA HIS A 223 7.10 -2.33 12.43
C HIS A 223 6.99 -3.82 12.76
N ALA A 224 8.13 -4.51 12.86
CA ALA A 224 8.16 -5.97 13.02
C ALA A 224 7.62 -6.45 14.37
N PHE A 225 7.70 -5.63 15.42
CA PHE A 225 7.21 -5.98 16.75
C PHE A 225 5.78 -5.50 17.04
N ARG A 226 5.02 -5.07 16.03
CA ARG A 226 3.61 -4.71 16.20
C ARG A 226 2.71 -5.92 16.07
N ASP A 227 1.68 -5.95 16.91
CA ASP A 227 0.60 -6.93 16.89
C ASP A 227 -0.73 -6.19 16.63
N TRP A 228 -1.40 -6.54 15.52
CA TRP A 228 -2.61 -5.87 15.06
C TRP A 228 -3.88 -6.73 15.25
N ARG A 229 -3.76 -7.90 15.88
CA ARG A 229 -4.86 -8.86 16.03
C ARG A 229 -6.06 -8.30 16.80
N ASP A 230 -5.84 -7.35 17.71
CA ASP A 230 -6.90 -6.67 18.44
C ASP A 230 -7.55 -5.51 17.67
N VAL A 231 -6.89 -4.99 16.64
CA VAL A 231 -7.41 -3.92 15.78
C VAL A 231 -8.35 -4.48 14.69
N LEU A 232 -7.99 -5.60 14.07
CA LEU A 232 -8.71 -6.19 12.94
C LEU A 232 -10.21 -6.39 13.22
N PRO A 233 -10.66 -6.91 14.38
CA PRO A 233 -12.09 -7.09 14.67
C PRO A 233 -12.88 -5.79 14.82
N ARG A 234 -12.20 -4.65 14.91
CA ARG A 234 -12.81 -3.31 15.03
C ARG A 234 -12.92 -2.58 13.69
N ILE A 235 -12.47 -3.19 12.58
CA ILE A 235 -12.63 -2.65 11.24
C ILE A 235 -14.02 -3.07 10.75
N ASP A 236 -14.93 -2.10 10.65
CA ASP A 236 -16.34 -2.31 10.36
C ASP A 236 -16.77 -1.81 8.96
N ILE A 237 -15.79 -1.59 8.08
CA ILE A 237 -16.02 -1.22 6.67
C ILE A 237 -15.60 -2.35 5.72
N PRO A 238 -16.14 -2.36 4.49
CA PRO A 238 -15.74 -3.36 3.48
C PRO A 238 -14.23 -3.45 3.34
N SER A 239 -13.68 -4.65 3.52
CA SER A 239 -12.24 -4.90 3.49
C SER A 239 -11.89 -6.12 2.67
N LEU A 240 -10.89 -6.00 1.78
CA LEU A 240 -10.31 -7.07 1.00
C LEU A 240 -8.86 -7.30 1.45
N VAL A 241 -8.49 -8.53 1.67
CA VAL A 241 -7.11 -8.94 1.93
C VAL A 241 -6.59 -9.73 0.73
N ILE A 242 -5.48 -9.29 0.16
CA ILE A 242 -4.84 -9.93 -0.98
C ILE A 242 -3.55 -10.60 -0.53
N ALA A 243 -3.41 -11.89 -0.81
CA ALA A 243 -2.25 -12.71 -0.51
C ALA A 243 -1.60 -13.25 -1.78
N GLY A 244 -0.34 -13.67 -1.71
CA GLY A 244 0.38 -14.33 -2.82
C GLY A 244 0.93 -15.69 -2.44
N GLU A 245 0.67 -16.73 -3.25
CA GLU A 245 1.20 -18.10 -3.02
C GLU A 245 2.73 -18.18 -3.02
N LEU A 246 3.40 -17.26 -3.72
CA LEU A 246 4.86 -17.20 -3.85
C LEU A 246 5.46 -16.05 -3.02
N SER A 247 4.65 -15.43 -2.15
CA SER A 247 5.14 -14.34 -1.31
C SER A 247 6.07 -14.85 -0.20
N VAL A 248 6.94 -13.97 0.27
CA VAL A 248 7.72 -14.16 1.50
C VAL A 248 6.81 -14.31 2.73
N ASN A 249 5.61 -13.70 2.69
CA ASN A 249 4.57 -13.90 3.70
C ASN A 249 3.69 -15.08 3.27
N ALA A 250 3.61 -16.12 4.10
CA ALA A 250 2.83 -17.29 3.73
C ALA A 250 1.33 -16.96 3.57
N ALA A 251 0.78 -17.23 2.37
CA ALA A 251 -0.57 -16.86 1.98
C ALA A 251 -1.68 -17.26 2.97
N PRO A 252 -1.65 -18.44 3.64
CA PRO A 252 -2.70 -18.79 4.60
C PRO A 252 -2.83 -17.83 5.78
N GLY A 253 -1.72 -17.30 6.30
CA GLY A 253 -1.76 -16.36 7.42
C GLY A 253 -2.16 -14.95 6.97
N ILE A 254 -1.84 -14.58 5.72
CA ILE A 254 -2.37 -13.32 5.15
C ILE A 254 -3.89 -13.46 4.94
N ALA A 255 -4.37 -14.56 4.36
CA ALA A 255 -5.80 -14.80 4.18
C ALA A 255 -6.54 -14.89 5.54
N TRP A 256 -5.88 -15.36 6.59
CA TRP A 256 -6.44 -15.38 7.95
C TRP A 256 -6.80 -13.97 8.46
N VAL A 257 -6.04 -12.92 8.08
CA VAL A 257 -6.37 -11.53 8.43
C VAL A 257 -7.80 -11.17 8.02
N ALA A 258 -8.25 -11.60 6.84
CA ALA A 258 -9.61 -11.35 6.38
C ALA A 258 -10.67 -11.98 7.28
N THR A 259 -10.37 -13.14 7.88
CA THR A 259 -11.31 -13.83 8.79
C THR A 259 -11.47 -13.12 10.14
N GLN A 260 -10.54 -12.21 10.47
CA GLN A 260 -10.59 -11.43 11.72
C GLN A 260 -11.36 -10.11 11.54
N ILE A 261 -11.59 -9.68 10.31
CA ILE A 261 -12.34 -8.46 9.98
C ILE A 261 -13.80 -8.82 9.72
N PRO A 262 -14.78 -8.20 10.41
CA PRO A 262 -16.19 -8.43 10.12
C PRO A 262 -16.53 -8.18 8.66
N GLY A 263 -17.02 -9.23 7.95
CA GLY A 263 -17.31 -9.15 6.51
C GLY A 263 -16.09 -9.08 5.60
N GLY A 264 -14.89 -9.30 6.13
CA GLY A 264 -13.64 -9.30 5.38
C GLY A 264 -13.62 -10.38 4.29
N ARG A 265 -13.11 -10.02 3.11
CA ARG A 265 -12.93 -10.92 1.96
C ARG A 265 -11.46 -11.18 1.73
N ALA A 266 -11.12 -12.37 1.22
CA ALA A 266 -9.75 -12.70 0.85
C ALA A 266 -9.66 -13.07 -0.62
N TYR A 267 -8.55 -12.71 -1.25
CA TYR A 267 -8.13 -13.21 -2.56
C TYR A 267 -6.67 -13.64 -2.49
N THR A 268 -6.38 -14.85 -2.97
CA THR A 268 -5.00 -15.33 -3.04
C THR A 268 -4.57 -15.44 -4.51
N PHE A 269 -3.56 -14.64 -4.88
CA PHE A 269 -2.89 -14.77 -6.17
C PHE A 269 -2.15 -16.10 -6.22
N THR A 270 -2.48 -16.91 -7.22
CA THR A 270 -1.84 -18.19 -7.44
C THR A 270 -0.42 -18.03 -8.03
N LYS A 271 0.34 -19.12 -8.02
CA LYS A 271 1.62 -19.19 -8.75
C LYS A 271 1.47 -18.79 -10.23
N ALA A 272 0.42 -19.27 -10.89
CA ALA A 272 0.12 -18.93 -12.29
C ALA A 272 -0.20 -17.45 -12.50
N GLU A 273 -0.74 -16.78 -11.49
CA GLU A 273 -1.02 -15.35 -11.49
C GLU A 273 0.16 -14.51 -11.00
N LYS A 274 1.34 -15.12 -10.78
CA LYS A 274 2.53 -14.46 -10.22
C LYS A 274 2.28 -13.88 -8.83
N GLY A 275 1.74 -14.69 -7.93
CA GLY A 275 1.40 -14.30 -6.57
C GLY A 275 2.61 -14.08 -5.66
N SER A 276 3.51 -13.18 -6.02
CA SER A 276 4.62 -12.71 -5.22
C SER A 276 4.19 -11.62 -4.22
N HIS A 277 5.11 -11.12 -3.38
CA HIS A 277 4.86 -9.94 -2.55
C HIS A 277 4.54 -8.69 -3.39
N PHE A 278 5.13 -8.60 -4.59
CA PHE A 278 4.91 -7.52 -5.57
C PHE A 278 3.94 -7.91 -6.69
N MET A 279 2.89 -8.67 -6.40
CA MET A 279 1.88 -9.11 -7.37
C MET A 279 1.25 -7.96 -8.17
N PHE A 280 1.10 -6.79 -7.57
CA PHE A 280 0.60 -5.58 -8.24
C PHE A 280 1.56 -5.05 -9.31
N TRP A 281 2.85 -5.36 -9.18
CA TRP A 281 3.89 -5.03 -10.17
C TRP A 281 3.99 -6.09 -11.25
N GLU A 282 4.00 -7.38 -10.87
CA GLU A 282 4.23 -8.49 -11.79
C GLU A 282 2.99 -8.92 -12.58
N ASN A 283 1.79 -8.69 -12.03
CA ASN A 283 0.52 -8.94 -12.72
C ASN A 283 -0.48 -7.79 -12.49
N PRO A 284 -0.16 -6.58 -12.99
CA PRO A 284 -0.97 -5.38 -12.73
C PRO A 284 -2.39 -5.50 -13.28
N THR A 285 -2.59 -6.15 -14.42
CA THR A 285 -3.92 -6.31 -15.02
C THR A 285 -4.86 -7.07 -14.10
N ARG A 286 -4.41 -8.21 -13.57
CA ARG A 286 -5.21 -9.00 -12.63
C ARG A 286 -5.44 -8.27 -11.32
N PHE A 287 -4.38 -7.67 -10.77
CA PHE A 287 -4.45 -6.91 -9.53
C PHE A 287 -5.47 -5.76 -9.64
N ASN A 288 -5.38 -4.94 -10.69
CA ASN A 288 -6.27 -3.81 -10.90
C ASN A 288 -7.72 -4.26 -11.03
N SER A 289 -7.99 -5.33 -11.79
CA SER A 289 -9.33 -5.89 -11.95
C SER A 289 -9.95 -6.38 -10.63
N ILE A 290 -9.16 -7.01 -9.76
CA ILE A 290 -9.63 -7.47 -8.44
C ILE A 290 -9.95 -6.30 -7.53
N VAL A 291 -9.05 -5.32 -7.45
CA VAL A 291 -9.24 -4.12 -6.63
C VAL A 291 -10.46 -3.33 -7.10
N GLU A 292 -10.57 -3.06 -8.39
CA GLU A 292 -11.70 -2.32 -8.96
C GLU A 292 -13.03 -3.05 -8.73
N GLY A 293 -13.08 -4.35 -9.02
CA GLY A 293 -14.29 -5.16 -8.79
C GLY A 293 -14.72 -5.18 -7.33
N PHE A 294 -13.78 -5.05 -6.38
CA PHE A 294 -14.10 -4.98 -4.96
C PHE A 294 -14.61 -3.59 -4.55
N ILE A 295 -13.95 -2.52 -4.95
CA ILE A 295 -14.33 -1.15 -4.51
C ILE A 295 -15.59 -0.62 -5.21
N THR A 296 -16.09 -1.32 -6.22
CA THR A 296 -17.35 -1.02 -6.93
C THR A 296 -18.51 -1.94 -6.57
N SER A 297 -18.30 -2.94 -5.69
CA SER A 297 -19.30 -3.98 -5.33
C SER A 297 -20.28 -3.57 -4.22
#